data_cf01d6c840ff8856d07ced4b34f71a94
#
_entry.id   cf01d6c840ff8856d07ced4b34f71a94
#
_cell.length_a   1.000
_cell.length_b   1.000
_cell.length_c   1.000
_cell.angle_alpha   90.00
_cell.angle_beta   90.00
_cell.angle_gamma   90.00
#
_symmetry.space_group_name_H-M   'P 1'
#
loop_
_entity.id
_entity.type
_entity.pdbx_description
1 polymer ?
#
loop_
_entity_poly.entity_id
_entity_poly.type
_entity_poly.pdbx_seq_one_letter_code
_entity_poly.pdbx_strand_id
1 'polypeptide(L)'
;MLSAERQLEELCRGVVDFHVRAELEERLKEGRPLRIKAGFDPTRPDLHLGHTVLMQKMRQFQELGHQVIFLVGDFTAMVGDPTGKSESRPRLTREEVRAAAETYQAQAFKILDKDKTEVRYNSEWLGKLSPFEIVELGAKYTVARMLERDDFSKRFDGNVPIHIHEFLYPLLQAYDSVVLENDVELGGTDQLFNLLVGRDLMPRYGKRAQIVMTTPILEGTNARVESGKVVGLKMSKSANNYVGVSEPPFEMLQKLMLVDDQVIWRYMELLSSKSNEEIAALREETRAGRNIVEVKAIFAKEIVTRFHDAAAADAALERRRSVAAGGVPDDIEEIKVAAEAESLWIAKALSLAGLVKSTNEGLRLVKSGAVHLDGEVVRDEQQKLERGRRYLVRVGSKNRKFAHLVVG
;
A
#
# COMPACT_ATOMS: atom_id res chain seq x y z
N MET A 1 22.90 17.29 -9.35
CA MET A 1 21.54 17.48 -8.80
C MET A 1 20.76 18.43 -9.70
N LEU A 2 19.44 18.25 -9.78
CA LEU A 2 18.55 19.23 -10.43
C LEU A 2 18.57 20.56 -9.68
N SER A 3 18.10 21.65 -10.33
CA SER A 3 17.93 22.94 -9.62
C SER A 3 16.94 22.81 -8.44
N ALA A 4 17.06 23.65 -7.41
CA ALA A 4 16.18 23.63 -6.24
C ALA A 4 14.69 23.75 -6.63
N GLU A 5 14.39 24.55 -7.62
CA GLU A 5 13.02 24.75 -8.15
C GLU A 5 12.45 23.45 -8.76
N ARG A 6 13.23 22.78 -9.62
CA ARG A 6 12.80 21.51 -10.23
C ARG A 6 12.70 20.38 -9.21
N GLN A 7 13.61 20.33 -8.24
CA GLN A 7 13.50 19.38 -7.14
C GLN A 7 12.21 19.62 -6.35
N LEU A 8 11.92 20.88 -6.02
CA LEU A 8 10.70 21.23 -5.27
C LEU A 8 9.42 20.85 -6.03
N GLU A 9 9.40 21.05 -7.34
CA GLU A 9 8.28 20.66 -8.21
C GLU A 9 8.01 19.14 -8.16
N GLU A 10 9.05 18.32 -8.33
CA GLU A 10 8.94 16.86 -8.23
C GLU A 10 8.55 16.39 -6.83
N LEU A 11 9.13 17.01 -5.79
CA LEU A 11 8.88 16.65 -4.39
C LEU A 11 7.48 17.02 -3.92
N CYS A 12 6.84 18.04 -4.51
CA CYS A 12 5.46 18.42 -4.20
C CYS A 12 4.42 17.46 -4.74
N ARG A 13 4.76 16.58 -5.70
CA ARG A 13 3.81 15.61 -6.25
C ARG A 13 3.25 14.70 -5.16
N GLY A 14 1.92 14.58 -5.08
CA GLY A 14 1.24 13.70 -4.13
C GLY A 14 1.43 14.08 -2.66
N VAL A 15 1.85 15.30 -2.35
CA VAL A 15 1.90 15.83 -0.98
C VAL A 15 0.56 16.50 -0.65
N VAL A 16 0.06 16.26 0.56
CA VAL A 16 -1.20 16.84 1.07
C VAL A 16 -0.90 18.02 1.98
N ASP A 17 -0.17 17.78 3.06
CA ASP A 17 0.23 18.82 4.01
C ASP A 17 1.72 19.13 3.85
N PHE A 18 2.07 20.41 3.90
CA PHE A 18 3.42 20.88 3.72
C PHE A 18 3.74 22.02 4.71
N HIS A 19 4.55 21.74 5.72
CA HIS A 19 4.98 22.69 6.75
C HIS A 19 6.51 22.73 6.83
N VAL A 20 7.22 23.70 6.24
CA VAL A 20 6.82 24.86 5.46
C VAL A 20 7.52 24.78 4.09
N ARG A 21 6.79 25.00 3.00
CA ARG A 21 7.33 24.86 1.63
C ARG A 21 8.53 25.80 1.37
N ALA A 22 8.44 27.06 1.80
CA ALA A 22 9.53 28.01 1.62
C ALA A 22 10.84 27.57 2.30
N GLU A 23 10.75 26.94 3.48
CA GLU A 23 11.92 26.42 4.18
C GLU A 23 12.56 25.24 3.44
N LEU A 24 11.78 24.39 2.75
CA LEU A 24 12.35 23.32 1.91
C LEU A 24 13.13 23.93 0.75
N GLU A 25 12.54 24.92 0.08
CA GLU A 25 13.21 25.60 -1.02
C GLU A 25 14.54 26.22 -0.59
N GLU A 26 14.59 26.88 0.58
CA GLU A 26 15.82 27.41 1.16
C GLU A 26 16.86 26.32 1.41
N ARG A 27 16.45 25.17 1.99
CA ARG A 27 17.38 24.05 2.25
C ARG A 27 17.88 23.42 0.96
N LEU A 28 17.06 23.32 -0.07
CA LEU A 28 17.48 22.81 -1.38
C LEU A 28 18.51 23.74 -2.03
N LYS A 29 18.40 25.07 -1.83
CA LYS A 29 19.39 26.07 -2.29
C LYS A 29 20.72 25.99 -1.57
N GLU A 30 20.79 25.35 -0.38
CA GLU A 30 22.06 25.08 0.32
C GLU A 30 22.98 24.13 -0.49
N GLY A 31 22.43 23.37 -1.45
CA GLY A 31 23.22 22.51 -2.36
C GLY A 31 23.79 21.24 -1.71
N ARG A 32 23.46 20.95 -0.46
CA ARG A 32 23.83 19.73 0.24
C ARG A 32 22.74 18.66 0.18
N PRO A 33 23.09 17.37 0.31
CA PRO A 33 22.10 16.36 0.57
C PRO A 33 21.31 16.66 1.85
N LEU A 34 19.98 16.61 1.76
CA LEU A 34 19.09 16.71 2.91
C LEU A 34 18.94 15.34 3.56
N ARG A 35 18.69 15.32 4.87
CA ARG A 35 18.39 14.12 5.65
C ARG A 35 16.87 13.96 5.76
N ILE A 36 16.34 12.90 5.17
CA ILE A 36 14.91 12.65 5.04
C ILE A 36 14.54 11.46 5.92
N LYS A 37 13.73 11.67 6.93
CA LYS A 37 13.29 10.63 7.87
C LYS A 37 11.86 10.21 7.58
N ALA A 38 11.60 8.91 7.68
CA ALA A 38 10.25 8.36 7.89
C ALA A 38 10.33 7.23 8.90
N GLY A 39 9.41 7.24 9.88
CA GLY A 39 9.30 6.22 10.92
C GLY A 39 8.26 5.16 10.58
N PHE A 40 8.58 3.92 10.89
CA PHE A 40 7.72 2.77 10.66
C PHE A 40 7.69 1.87 11.90
N ASP A 41 6.55 1.75 12.52
CA ASP A 41 6.31 0.78 13.58
C ASP A 41 6.01 -0.59 12.97
N PRO A 42 6.86 -1.61 13.17
CA PRO A 42 6.69 -2.92 12.54
C PRO A 42 5.59 -3.71 13.25
N THR A 43 4.34 -3.40 12.94
CA THR A 43 3.16 -4.01 13.59
C THR A 43 2.54 -5.16 12.80
N ARG A 44 2.92 -5.37 11.53
CA ARG A 44 2.41 -6.45 10.66
C ARG A 44 3.46 -6.83 9.62
N PRO A 45 3.63 -8.13 9.30
CA PRO A 45 4.69 -8.58 8.40
C PRO A 45 4.44 -8.25 6.93
N ASP A 46 3.18 -8.10 6.50
CA ASP A 46 2.86 -7.98 5.07
C ASP A 46 2.41 -6.58 4.68
N LEU A 47 3.12 -5.99 3.73
CA LEU A 47 2.80 -4.70 3.13
C LEU A 47 1.86 -4.84 1.93
N HIS A 48 1.10 -3.77 1.66
CA HIS A 48 0.36 -3.56 0.42
C HIS A 48 0.72 -2.19 -0.16
N LEU A 49 0.33 -1.90 -1.39
CA LEU A 49 0.70 -0.66 -2.08
C LEU A 49 0.36 0.63 -1.30
N GLY A 50 -0.67 0.61 -0.45
CA GLY A 50 -0.96 1.76 0.41
C GLY A 50 0.18 2.15 1.35
N HIS A 51 0.93 1.18 1.88
CA HIS A 51 2.11 1.45 2.71
C HIS A 51 3.30 1.95 1.89
N THR A 52 3.35 1.60 0.61
CA THR A 52 4.48 1.94 -0.25
C THR A 52 4.43 3.37 -0.79
N VAL A 53 3.32 4.09 -0.62
CA VAL A 53 3.22 5.51 -1.00
C VAL A 53 4.30 6.35 -0.32
N LEU A 54 4.44 6.17 0.99
CA LEU A 54 5.46 6.88 1.77
C LEU A 54 6.89 6.47 1.34
N MET A 55 7.11 5.17 1.11
CA MET A 55 8.41 4.65 0.63
C MET A 55 8.74 5.18 -0.77
N GLN A 56 7.75 5.32 -1.65
CA GLN A 56 7.95 5.92 -2.96
C GLN A 56 8.31 7.41 -2.86
N LYS A 57 7.73 8.14 -1.91
CA LYS A 57 8.15 9.52 -1.63
C LYS A 57 9.58 9.58 -1.14
N MET A 58 10.01 8.69 -0.25
CA MET A 58 11.41 8.56 0.18
C MET A 58 12.33 8.27 -1.02
N ARG A 59 11.91 7.39 -1.94
CA ARG A 59 12.66 7.06 -3.16
C ARG A 59 12.85 8.28 -4.06
N GLN A 60 11.84 9.13 -4.21
CA GLN A 60 11.97 10.39 -4.96
C GLN A 60 13.08 11.28 -4.40
N PHE A 61 13.20 11.39 -3.08
CA PHE A 61 14.30 12.12 -2.45
C PHE A 61 15.66 11.46 -2.75
N GLN A 62 15.75 10.13 -2.73
CA GLN A 62 17.00 9.42 -3.07
C GLN A 62 17.43 9.66 -4.51
N GLU A 63 16.49 9.67 -5.45
CA GLU A 63 16.74 9.89 -6.88
C GLU A 63 17.24 11.32 -7.14
N LEU A 64 16.83 12.27 -6.32
CA LEU A 64 17.31 13.65 -6.33
C LEU A 64 18.65 13.86 -5.59
N GLY A 65 19.21 12.79 -5.00
CA GLY A 65 20.53 12.83 -4.35
C GLY A 65 20.51 13.13 -2.85
N HIS A 66 19.34 13.00 -2.20
CA HIS A 66 19.22 13.19 -0.74
C HIS A 66 19.43 11.87 0.01
N GLN A 67 19.79 11.98 1.30
CA GLN A 67 19.98 10.85 2.20
C GLN A 67 18.67 10.48 2.88
N VAL A 68 18.27 9.21 2.78
CA VAL A 68 17.05 8.71 3.39
C VAL A 68 17.37 7.94 4.67
N ILE A 69 16.64 8.22 5.73
CA ILE A 69 16.67 7.53 7.01
C ILE A 69 15.39 6.72 7.15
N PHE A 70 15.53 5.40 7.06
CA PHE A 70 14.45 4.47 7.34
C PHE A 70 14.50 4.12 8.83
N LEU A 71 13.61 4.77 9.60
CA LEU A 71 13.57 4.59 11.05
C LEU A 71 12.61 3.45 11.41
N VAL A 72 13.12 2.42 12.01
CA VAL A 72 12.35 1.33 12.61
C VAL A 72 11.97 1.73 14.03
N GLY A 73 10.68 1.90 14.26
CA GLY A 73 10.12 2.22 15.58
C GLY A 73 9.97 0.98 16.44
N ASP A 74 11.08 0.30 16.75
CA ASP A 74 11.04 -0.92 17.56
C ASP A 74 10.73 -0.66 19.04
N PHE A 75 11.10 0.51 19.57
CA PHE A 75 10.67 0.94 20.90
C PHE A 75 9.23 1.46 20.88
N THR A 76 8.89 2.33 19.93
CA THR A 76 7.56 2.95 19.85
C THR A 76 6.47 1.92 19.51
N ALA A 77 6.76 0.86 18.76
CA ALA A 77 5.84 -0.24 18.50
C ALA A 77 5.39 -0.96 19.79
N MET A 78 6.26 -1.03 20.81
CA MET A 78 5.90 -1.60 22.12
C MET A 78 5.05 -0.64 22.97
N VAL A 79 5.15 0.68 22.72
CA VAL A 79 4.30 1.69 23.36
C VAL A 79 2.92 1.70 22.71
N GLY A 80 2.87 1.64 21.39
CA GLY A 80 1.68 1.61 20.55
C GLY A 80 1.19 3.01 20.16
N ASP A 81 1.15 3.26 18.83
CA ASP A 81 0.61 4.50 18.29
C ASP A 81 -0.89 4.63 18.55
N PRO A 82 -1.34 5.67 19.29
CA PRO A 82 -2.75 5.90 19.56
C PRO A 82 -3.53 6.47 18.36
N THR A 83 -2.86 6.86 17.27
CA THR A 83 -3.47 7.54 16.11
C THR A 83 -4.67 6.79 15.54
N GLY A 84 -5.83 7.49 15.50
CA GLY A 84 -7.05 7.01 14.84
C GLY A 84 -7.74 5.81 15.53
N LYS A 85 -7.55 5.62 16.84
CA LYS A 85 -8.12 4.49 17.58
C LYS A 85 -9.00 4.89 18.72
N SER A 86 -10.03 4.08 18.92
CA SER A 86 -10.93 4.15 20.09
C SER A 86 -10.44 3.33 21.27
N GLU A 87 -9.48 2.42 21.09
CA GLU A 87 -8.98 1.50 22.11
C GLU A 87 -7.46 1.29 21.98
N SER A 88 -6.78 0.99 23.10
CA SER A 88 -5.35 0.69 23.11
C SER A 88 -5.03 -0.62 22.36
N ARG A 89 -3.92 -0.64 21.61
CA ARG A 89 -3.45 -1.87 20.94
C ARG A 89 -2.87 -2.86 21.96
N PRO A 90 -3.00 -4.19 21.68
CA PRO A 90 -2.18 -5.18 22.38
C PRO A 90 -0.69 -4.82 22.18
N ARG A 91 0.06 -4.88 23.28
CA ARG A 91 1.52 -4.64 23.21
C ARG A 91 2.20 -5.81 22.55
N LEU A 92 3.12 -5.51 21.62
CA LEU A 92 3.97 -6.51 21.00
C LEU A 92 5.17 -6.81 21.89
N THR A 93 5.67 -8.03 21.84
CA THR A 93 6.94 -8.44 22.46
C THR A 93 8.13 -7.93 21.62
N ARG A 94 9.33 -7.88 22.22
CA ARG A 94 10.55 -7.50 21.51
C ARG A 94 10.85 -8.45 20.34
N GLU A 95 10.60 -9.72 20.53
CA GLU A 95 10.82 -10.78 19.53
C GLU A 95 9.89 -10.60 18.33
N GLU A 96 8.61 -10.35 18.58
CA GLU A 96 7.62 -10.08 17.53
C GLU A 96 7.97 -8.80 16.73
N VAL A 97 8.35 -7.73 17.42
CA VAL A 97 8.77 -6.47 16.79
C VAL A 97 10.01 -6.69 15.91
N ARG A 98 11.01 -7.44 16.40
CA ARG A 98 12.23 -7.71 15.65
C ARG A 98 11.98 -8.52 14.39
N ALA A 99 11.20 -9.59 14.49
CA ALA A 99 10.83 -10.43 13.34
C ALA A 99 10.03 -9.63 12.28
N ALA A 100 9.10 -8.79 12.73
CA ALA A 100 8.35 -7.92 11.85
C ALA A 100 9.24 -6.85 11.19
N ALA A 101 10.22 -6.28 11.92
CA ALA A 101 11.15 -5.29 11.39
C ALA A 101 12.02 -5.84 10.25
N GLU A 102 12.52 -7.07 10.37
CA GLU A 102 13.31 -7.74 9.32
C GLU A 102 12.50 -7.89 8.03
N THR A 103 11.25 -8.34 8.15
CA THR A 103 10.34 -8.48 7.01
C THR A 103 10.00 -7.11 6.38
N TYR A 104 9.75 -6.12 7.20
CA TYR A 104 9.45 -4.75 6.76
C TYR A 104 10.62 -4.14 5.97
N GLN A 105 11.82 -4.30 6.50
CA GLN A 105 13.05 -3.81 5.87
C GLN A 105 13.30 -4.51 4.52
N ALA A 106 13.13 -5.83 4.45
CA ALA A 106 13.29 -6.59 3.21
C ALA A 106 12.32 -6.12 2.11
N GLN A 107 11.07 -5.78 2.48
CA GLN A 107 10.08 -5.26 1.55
C GLN A 107 10.36 -3.79 1.17
N ALA A 108 10.83 -2.96 2.10
CA ALA A 108 11.22 -1.57 1.83
C ALA A 108 12.36 -1.47 0.81
N PHE A 109 13.33 -2.39 0.85
CA PHE A 109 14.44 -2.44 -0.10
C PHE A 109 14.08 -2.93 -1.51
N LYS A 110 12.84 -3.32 -1.75
CA LYS A 110 12.31 -3.46 -3.12
C LYS A 110 12.00 -2.09 -3.76
N ILE A 111 11.92 -1.05 -2.96
CA ILE A 111 11.62 0.33 -3.39
C ILE A 111 12.82 1.24 -3.18
N LEU A 112 13.40 1.23 -1.97
CA LEU A 112 14.51 2.07 -1.58
C LEU A 112 15.84 1.49 -2.05
N ASP A 113 16.74 2.37 -2.44
CA ASP A 113 18.14 2.02 -2.70
C ASP A 113 18.84 1.74 -1.37
N LYS A 114 19.30 0.51 -1.19
CA LYS A 114 19.92 0.07 0.06
C LYS A 114 21.19 0.86 0.40
N ASP A 115 21.98 1.20 -0.61
CA ASP A 115 23.27 1.89 -0.42
C ASP A 115 23.09 3.39 -0.08
N LYS A 116 21.87 3.93 -0.32
CA LYS A 116 21.48 5.32 -0.01
C LYS A 116 20.49 5.41 1.13
N THR A 117 20.27 4.32 1.86
CA THR A 117 19.33 4.26 2.98
C THR A 117 20.07 3.98 4.29
N GLU A 118 20.01 4.92 5.22
CA GLU A 118 20.44 4.72 6.60
C GLU A 118 19.29 4.06 7.37
N VAL A 119 19.48 2.82 7.83
CA VAL A 119 18.50 2.15 8.70
C VAL A 119 18.86 2.41 10.14
N ARG A 120 17.90 2.90 10.92
CA ARG A 120 18.08 3.19 12.35
C ARG A 120 16.94 2.57 13.16
N TYR A 121 17.22 2.26 14.39
CA TYR A 121 16.25 1.72 15.35
C TYR A 121 16.11 2.72 16.50
N ASN A 122 14.89 3.14 16.83
CA ASN A 122 14.73 4.15 17.88
C ASN A 122 15.00 3.62 19.29
N SER A 123 15.08 2.31 19.49
CA SER A 123 15.63 1.73 20.73
C SER A 123 17.10 2.11 20.99
N GLU A 124 17.86 2.52 19.96
CA GLU A 124 19.27 2.96 20.10
C GLU A 124 19.42 4.12 21.07
N TRP A 125 18.42 4.99 21.16
CA TRP A 125 18.40 6.16 22.06
C TRP A 125 17.26 6.12 23.06
N LEU A 126 16.02 5.78 22.66
CA LEU A 126 14.86 5.74 23.56
C LEU A 126 15.04 4.72 24.69
N GLY A 127 15.70 3.59 24.40
CA GLY A 127 16.01 2.58 25.41
C GLY A 127 17.07 2.98 26.44
N LYS A 128 17.77 4.11 26.20
CA LYS A 128 18.80 4.64 27.08
C LYS A 128 18.34 5.84 27.91
N LEU A 129 17.17 6.39 27.61
CA LEU A 129 16.63 7.51 28.38
C LEU A 129 16.41 7.11 29.84
N SER A 130 16.99 7.89 30.73
CA SER A 130 16.73 7.77 32.17
C SER A 130 15.30 8.23 32.50
N PRO A 131 14.72 7.81 33.63
CA PRO A 131 13.44 8.32 34.07
C PRO A 131 13.36 9.85 34.18
N PHE A 132 14.48 10.50 34.54
CA PHE A 132 14.57 11.96 34.62
C PHE A 132 14.45 12.60 33.22
N GLU A 133 15.15 12.07 32.22
CA GLU A 133 15.07 12.56 30.83
C GLU A 133 13.68 12.39 30.21
N ILE A 134 12.94 11.33 30.58
CA ILE A 134 11.54 11.15 30.16
C ILE A 134 10.66 12.24 30.79
N VAL A 135 10.87 12.58 32.07
CA VAL A 135 10.15 13.68 32.73
C VAL A 135 10.51 15.02 32.08
N GLU A 136 11.78 15.26 31.78
CA GLU A 136 12.25 16.46 31.07
C GLU A 136 11.61 16.58 29.67
N LEU A 137 11.55 15.48 28.93
CA LEU A 137 10.87 15.41 27.63
C LEU A 137 9.37 15.79 27.78
N GLY A 138 8.69 15.20 28.76
CA GLY A 138 7.29 15.52 29.08
C GLY A 138 7.07 16.99 29.46
N ALA A 139 8.01 17.59 30.17
CA ALA A 139 7.96 19.00 30.57
C ALA A 139 8.05 20.00 29.40
N LYS A 140 8.53 19.55 28.23
CA LYS A 140 8.62 20.40 27.04
C LYS A 140 7.34 20.51 26.22
N TYR A 141 6.28 19.81 26.60
CA TYR A 141 4.98 19.85 25.90
C TYR A 141 3.81 19.85 26.87
N THR A 142 2.72 20.55 26.56
CA THR A 142 1.59 20.67 27.48
C THR A 142 0.47 19.70 27.13
N VAL A 143 -0.32 19.29 28.15
CA VAL A 143 -1.54 18.50 27.94
C VAL A 143 -2.54 19.23 27.04
N ALA A 144 -2.65 20.55 27.15
CA ALA A 144 -3.54 21.35 26.28
C ALA A 144 -3.16 21.18 24.80
N ARG A 145 -1.86 21.18 24.48
CA ARG A 145 -1.39 20.93 23.11
C ARG A 145 -1.62 19.48 22.66
N MET A 146 -1.50 18.50 23.56
CA MET A 146 -1.83 17.10 23.23
C MET A 146 -3.30 16.93 22.85
N LEU A 147 -4.19 17.66 23.56
CA LEU A 147 -5.64 17.62 23.33
C LEU A 147 -6.07 18.37 22.03
N GLU A 148 -5.17 19.08 21.33
CA GLU A 148 -5.44 19.60 19.98
C GLU A 148 -5.54 18.47 18.93
N ARG A 149 -5.07 17.26 19.23
CA ARG A 149 -5.22 16.12 18.37
C ARG A 149 -6.65 15.59 18.42
N ASP A 150 -7.27 15.46 17.25
CA ASP A 150 -8.70 15.15 17.07
C ASP A 150 -9.19 13.93 17.85
N ASP A 151 -8.41 12.85 17.87
CA ASP A 151 -8.79 11.62 18.58
C ASP A 151 -8.69 11.76 20.09
N PHE A 152 -7.69 12.48 20.59
CA PHE A 152 -7.60 12.81 22.03
C PHE A 152 -8.73 13.75 22.46
N SER A 153 -9.00 14.81 21.70
CA SER A 153 -10.11 15.74 21.97
C SER A 153 -11.45 14.99 22.04
N LYS A 154 -11.76 14.19 21.01
CA LYS A 154 -13.02 13.41 20.97
C LYS A 154 -13.14 12.41 22.12
N ARG A 155 -12.05 11.75 22.51
CA ARG A 155 -12.05 10.82 23.65
C ARG A 155 -12.20 11.56 24.96
N PHE A 156 -11.52 12.69 25.12
CA PHE A 156 -11.63 13.54 26.32
C PHE A 156 -13.05 14.05 26.49
N ASP A 157 -13.66 14.64 25.47
CA ASP A 157 -15.02 15.17 25.48
C ASP A 157 -16.06 14.04 25.69
N GLY A 158 -15.79 12.85 25.15
CA GLY A 158 -16.64 11.67 25.28
C GLY A 158 -16.43 10.86 26.59
N ASN A 159 -15.58 11.33 27.52
CA ASN A 159 -15.17 10.60 28.72
C ASN A 159 -14.63 9.17 28.43
N VAL A 160 -14.02 8.97 27.27
CA VAL A 160 -13.31 7.73 26.91
C VAL A 160 -11.89 7.79 27.50
N PRO A 161 -11.42 6.74 28.20
CA PRO A 161 -10.12 6.75 28.85
C PRO A 161 -8.97 7.06 27.89
N ILE A 162 -8.05 7.94 28.32
CA ILE A 162 -6.77 8.20 27.68
C ILE A 162 -5.68 7.85 28.67
N HIS A 163 -4.81 6.92 28.31
CA HIS A 163 -3.74 6.50 29.21
C HIS A 163 -2.51 7.40 29.04
N ILE A 164 -1.76 7.64 30.11
CA ILE A 164 -0.58 8.54 30.13
C ILE A 164 0.46 8.16 29.07
N HIS A 165 0.70 6.85 28.81
CA HIS A 165 1.65 6.42 27.80
C HIS A 165 1.26 6.85 26.37
N GLU A 166 -0.03 7.07 26.10
CA GLU A 166 -0.53 7.55 24.83
C GLU A 166 -0.09 9.00 24.55
N PHE A 167 0.03 9.83 25.58
CA PHE A 167 0.61 11.18 25.47
C PHE A 167 2.14 11.16 25.31
N LEU A 168 2.80 10.09 25.76
CA LEU A 168 4.24 9.95 25.56
C LEU A 168 4.61 9.58 24.12
N TYR A 169 3.76 8.84 23.41
CA TYR A 169 4.04 8.37 22.06
C TYR A 169 4.44 9.51 21.09
N PRO A 170 3.67 10.61 20.91
CA PRO A 170 4.07 11.72 20.06
C PRO A 170 5.40 12.37 20.47
N LEU A 171 5.70 12.39 21.76
CA LEU A 171 6.97 12.96 22.27
C LEU A 171 8.16 12.06 21.99
N LEU A 172 7.99 10.73 22.06
CA LEU A 172 9.03 9.77 21.73
C LEU A 172 9.35 9.83 20.24
N GLN A 173 8.34 9.89 19.36
CA GLN A 173 8.53 10.09 17.92
C GLN A 173 9.20 11.44 17.63
N ALA A 174 8.83 12.49 18.33
CA ALA A 174 9.44 13.82 18.21
C ALA A 174 10.92 13.80 18.62
N TYR A 175 11.26 13.04 19.67
CA TYR A 175 12.63 12.89 20.13
C TYR A 175 13.51 12.15 19.13
N ASP A 176 12.94 11.21 18.35
CA ASP A 176 13.64 10.61 17.22
C ASP A 176 14.21 11.68 16.26
N SER A 177 13.40 12.72 15.97
CA SER A 177 13.83 13.83 15.11
C SER A 177 14.91 14.69 15.74
N VAL A 178 14.87 14.89 17.06
CA VAL A 178 15.92 15.59 17.80
C VAL A 178 17.25 14.86 17.69
N VAL A 179 17.25 13.53 17.83
CA VAL A 179 18.48 12.71 17.76
C VAL A 179 18.99 12.60 16.33
N LEU A 180 18.10 12.42 15.36
CA LEU A 180 18.46 12.22 13.96
C LEU A 180 18.81 13.52 13.24
N GLU A 181 18.40 14.69 13.79
CA GLU A 181 18.64 16.01 13.16
C GLU A 181 18.24 16.03 11.68
N ASN A 182 17.09 15.40 11.37
CA ASN A 182 16.62 15.31 10.00
C ASN A 182 16.10 16.66 9.49
N ASP A 183 16.30 16.92 8.21
CA ASP A 183 15.80 18.13 7.54
C ASP A 183 14.31 18.04 7.23
N VAL A 184 13.85 16.84 6.85
CA VAL A 184 12.46 16.59 6.48
C VAL A 184 11.97 15.33 7.18
N GLU A 185 10.77 15.38 7.74
CA GLU A 185 10.05 14.18 8.19
C GLU A 185 8.83 13.94 7.29
N LEU A 186 8.73 12.69 6.80
CA LEU A 186 7.65 12.22 5.96
C LEU A 186 6.70 11.32 6.76
N GLY A 187 5.39 11.45 6.51
CA GLY A 187 4.39 10.56 7.11
C GLY A 187 3.10 10.49 6.29
N GLY A 188 2.15 9.67 6.70
CA GLY A 188 0.77 9.74 6.22
C GLY A 188 0.04 10.95 6.80
N THR A 189 -1.07 11.36 6.19
CA THR A 189 -1.91 12.46 6.71
C THR A 189 -2.42 12.21 8.12
N ASP A 190 -2.57 10.96 8.51
CA ASP A 190 -2.95 10.53 9.86
C ASP A 190 -1.83 10.78 10.90
N GLN A 191 -0.58 10.98 10.45
CA GLN A 191 0.58 11.24 11.31
C GLN A 191 0.88 12.73 11.49
N LEU A 192 0.16 13.64 10.82
CA LEU A 192 0.47 15.07 10.78
C LEU A 192 0.72 15.67 12.17
N PHE A 193 -0.13 15.35 13.16
CA PHE A 193 0.03 15.86 14.52
C PHE A 193 1.40 15.45 15.12
N ASN A 194 1.75 14.17 15.03
CA ASN A 194 3.01 13.66 15.58
C ASN A 194 4.23 14.31 14.91
N LEU A 195 4.16 14.51 13.59
CA LEU A 195 5.21 15.18 12.81
C LEU A 195 5.38 16.64 13.24
N LEU A 196 4.27 17.35 13.50
CA LEU A 196 4.30 18.73 13.98
C LEU A 196 4.84 18.84 15.41
N VAL A 197 4.56 17.86 16.29
CA VAL A 197 5.20 17.79 17.62
C VAL A 197 6.72 17.69 17.46
N GLY A 198 7.22 16.88 16.51
CA GLY A 198 8.65 16.81 16.20
C GLY A 198 9.21 18.14 15.75
N ARG A 199 8.52 18.83 14.83
CA ARG A 199 8.92 20.15 14.38
C ARG A 199 8.98 21.19 15.52
N ASP A 200 8.02 21.16 16.45
CA ASP A 200 7.96 22.06 17.60
C ASP A 200 9.01 21.72 18.67
N LEU A 201 9.35 20.45 18.82
CA LEU A 201 10.28 19.98 19.85
C LEU A 201 11.74 20.24 19.51
N MET A 202 12.14 20.08 18.24
CA MET A 202 13.55 20.24 17.80
C MET A 202 14.17 21.57 18.24
N PRO A 203 13.53 22.77 18.08
CA PRO A 203 14.08 24.03 18.57
C PRO A 203 14.28 24.08 20.08
N ARG A 204 13.47 23.37 20.87
CA ARG A 204 13.59 23.30 22.33
C ARG A 204 14.80 22.47 22.79
N TYR A 205 15.41 21.75 21.86
CA TYR A 205 16.70 21.07 22.01
C TYR A 205 17.84 21.77 21.22
N GLY A 206 17.64 23.02 20.76
CA GLY A 206 18.62 23.79 20.02
C GLY A 206 18.87 23.28 18.59
N LYS A 207 17.96 22.49 18.02
CA LYS A 207 18.04 21.97 16.67
C LYS A 207 17.19 22.81 15.70
N ARG A 208 17.57 22.83 14.42
CA ARG A 208 16.73 23.45 13.37
C ARG A 208 15.44 22.66 13.20
N ALA A 209 14.29 23.33 13.21
CA ALA A 209 13.00 22.67 13.04
C ALA A 209 12.92 21.91 11.71
N GLN A 210 12.45 20.67 11.75
CA GLN A 210 12.23 19.87 10.54
C GLN A 210 11.10 20.42 9.66
N ILE A 211 11.17 20.15 8.39
CA ILE A 211 10.06 20.33 7.45
C ILE A 211 9.17 19.10 7.54
N VAL A 212 7.86 19.31 7.55
CA VAL A 212 6.87 18.22 7.59
C VAL A 212 6.17 18.11 6.24
N MET A 213 6.13 16.91 5.70
CA MET A 213 5.39 16.60 4.47
C MET A 213 4.57 15.35 4.68
N THR A 214 3.27 15.41 4.36
CA THR A 214 2.41 14.23 4.44
C THR A 214 2.01 13.73 3.06
N THR A 215 1.88 12.42 2.95
CA THR A 215 1.31 11.75 1.79
C THR A 215 -0.10 11.28 2.11
N PRO A 216 -0.99 11.25 1.12
CA PRO A 216 -2.35 10.76 1.36
C PRO A 216 -2.37 9.26 1.61
N ILE A 217 -3.44 8.81 2.23
CA ILE A 217 -3.76 7.40 2.31
C ILE A 217 -4.27 6.95 0.93
N LEU A 218 -3.71 5.85 0.40
CA LEU A 218 -4.12 5.31 -0.88
C LEU A 218 -5.48 4.61 -0.75
N GLU A 219 -6.39 4.94 -1.64
CA GLU A 219 -7.68 4.28 -1.78
C GLU A 219 -7.50 2.86 -2.36
N GLY A 220 -8.43 1.95 -2.05
CA GLY A 220 -8.40 0.57 -2.54
C GLY A 220 -8.70 0.45 -4.03
N THR A 221 -8.46 -0.75 -4.57
CA THR A 221 -8.66 -1.06 -6.01
C THR A 221 -10.10 -0.90 -6.50
N ASN A 222 -11.06 -0.81 -5.59
CA ASN A 222 -12.49 -0.59 -5.87
C ASN A 222 -12.90 0.89 -5.79
N ALA A 223 -11.94 1.81 -5.60
CA ALA A 223 -12.19 3.24 -5.64
C ALA A 223 -12.62 3.69 -7.04
N ARG A 224 -13.35 4.80 -7.09
CA ARG A 224 -13.85 5.43 -8.32
C ARG A 224 -13.82 6.94 -8.19
N VAL A 225 -14.05 7.64 -9.28
CA VAL A 225 -14.17 9.10 -9.25
C VAL A 225 -15.65 9.48 -9.26
N GLU A 226 -16.07 10.27 -8.26
CA GLU A 226 -17.40 10.86 -8.16
C GLU A 226 -17.24 12.38 -8.02
N SER A 227 -17.91 13.13 -8.89
CA SER A 227 -17.84 14.62 -8.91
C SER A 227 -16.38 15.15 -8.94
N GLY A 228 -15.48 14.48 -9.68
CA GLY A 228 -14.07 14.88 -9.81
C GLY A 228 -13.17 14.53 -8.63
N LYS A 229 -13.68 13.84 -7.62
CA LYS A 229 -12.90 13.38 -6.45
C LYS A 229 -12.82 11.87 -6.42
N VAL A 230 -11.67 11.33 -6.03
CA VAL A 230 -11.54 9.89 -5.77
C VAL A 230 -12.30 9.55 -4.49
N VAL A 231 -13.22 8.59 -4.60
CA VAL A 231 -14.06 8.10 -3.51
C VAL A 231 -13.84 6.60 -3.37
N GLY A 232 -13.56 6.17 -2.16
CA GLY A 232 -13.34 4.76 -1.83
C GLY A 232 -12.81 4.59 -0.42
N LEU A 233 -12.95 3.38 0.12
CA LEU A 233 -12.30 3.03 1.37
C LEU A 233 -10.79 2.97 1.15
N LYS A 234 -10.03 3.32 2.19
CA LYS A 234 -8.57 3.13 2.18
C LYS A 234 -8.22 1.69 1.83
N MET A 235 -7.11 1.52 1.12
CA MET A 235 -6.57 0.20 0.82
C MET A 235 -6.31 -0.57 2.11
N SER A 236 -6.90 -1.75 2.24
CA SER A 236 -6.71 -2.61 3.41
C SER A 236 -7.03 -4.07 3.11
N LYS A 237 -6.38 -4.98 3.85
CA LYS A 237 -6.66 -6.43 3.77
C LYS A 237 -8.07 -6.77 4.24
N SER A 238 -8.54 -6.11 5.30
CA SER A 238 -9.89 -6.33 5.86
C SER A 238 -11.02 -5.96 4.89
N ALA A 239 -10.81 -4.94 4.04
CA ALA A 239 -11.77 -4.55 3.02
C ALA A 239 -11.62 -5.35 1.70
N ASN A 240 -10.64 -6.25 1.61
CA ASN A 240 -10.32 -7.03 0.41
C ASN A 240 -10.19 -6.17 -0.87
N ASN A 241 -9.63 -4.97 -0.72
CA ASN A 241 -9.45 -3.97 -1.78
C ASN A 241 -7.97 -3.60 -1.98
N TYR A 242 -7.06 -4.48 -1.64
CA TYR A 242 -5.62 -4.24 -1.60
C TYR A 242 -4.88 -4.97 -2.73
N VAL A 243 -3.67 -4.47 -3.01
CA VAL A 243 -2.63 -5.16 -3.79
C VAL A 243 -1.45 -5.37 -2.84
N GLY A 244 -1.16 -6.63 -2.52
CA GLY A 244 -0.04 -6.99 -1.65
C GLY A 244 1.28 -6.97 -2.40
N VAL A 245 2.36 -6.53 -1.75
CA VAL A 245 3.69 -6.46 -2.38
C VAL A 245 4.34 -7.83 -2.58
N SER A 246 3.79 -8.87 -1.96
CA SER A 246 4.24 -10.27 -2.08
C SER A 246 3.26 -11.14 -2.87
N GLU A 247 2.21 -10.56 -3.45
CA GLU A 247 1.27 -11.31 -4.30
C GLU A 247 1.95 -11.83 -5.56
N PRO A 248 1.50 -12.96 -6.12
CA PRO A 248 2.00 -13.47 -7.40
C PRO A 248 1.91 -12.41 -8.51
N PRO A 249 2.89 -12.35 -9.45
CA PRO A 249 2.98 -11.29 -10.46
C PRO A 249 1.70 -11.09 -11.27
N PHE A 250 1.05 -12.19 -11.67
CA PHE A 250 -0.19 -12.14 -12.45
C PHE A 250 -1.37 -11.58 -11.65
N GLU A 251 -1.51 -11.95 -10.39
CA GLU A 251 -2.58 -11.42 -9.52
C GLU A 251 -2.40 -9.92 -9.27
N MET A 252 -1.16 -9.49 -8.96
CA MET A 252 -0.82 -8.09 -8.80
C MET A 252 -1.18 -7.29 -10.06
N LEU A 253 -0.75 -7.76 -11.24
CA LEU A 253 -1.04 -7.14 -12.52
C LEU A 253 -2.55 -7.07 -12.77
N GLN A 254 -3.29 -8.15 -12.55
CA GLN A 254 -4.73 -8.20 -12.74
C GLN A 254 -5.47 -7.17 -11.89
N LYS A 255 -5.14 -7.07 -10.59
CA LYS A 255 -5.75 -6.10 -9.68
C LYS A 255 -5.50 -4.67 -10.14
N LEU A 256 -4.28 -4.34 -10.58
CA LEU A 256 -3.93 -3.02 -11.09
C LEU A 256 -4.65 -2.68 -12.41
N MET A 257 -4.81 -3.67 -13.28
CA MET A 257 -5.54 -3.49 -14.54
C MET A 257 -7.06 -3.30 -14.34
N LEU A 258 -7.61 -3.72 -13.19
CA LEU A 258 -9.03 -3.55 -12.83
C LEU A 258 -9.32 -2.23 -12.10
N VAL A 259 -8.32 -1.48 -11.68
CA VAL A 259 -8.51 -0.14 -11.09
C VAL A 259 -9.28 0.74 -12.08
N ASP A 260 -10.15 1.60 -11.57
CA ASP A 260 -10.94 2.55 -12.39
C ASP A 260 -10.04 3.41 -13.28
N ASP A 261 -10.52 3.75 -14.49
CA ASP A 261 -9.76 4.48 -15.52
C ASP A 261 -9.34 5.90 -15.11
N GLN A 262 -10.06 6.50 -14.18
CA GLN A 262 -9.71 7.82 -13.64
C GLN A 262 -8.86 7.70 -12.37
N VAL A 263 -9.05 6.66 -11.56
CA VAL A 263 -8.29 6.41 -10.33
C VAL A 263 -6.84 6.00 -10.64
N ILE A 264 -6.57 5.39 -11.81
CA ILE A 264 -5.21 4.99 -12.19
C ILE A 264 -4.22 6.14 -12.16
N TRP A 265 -4.66 7.36 -12.50
CA TRP A 265 -3.81 8.56 -12.46
C TRP A 265 -3.37 8.92 -11.04
N ARG A 266 -4.26 8.70 -10.07
CA ARG A 266 -3.93 8.86 -8.64
C ARG A 266 -2.88 7.83 -8.21
N TYR A 267 -3.01 6.59 -8.66
CA TYR A 267 -2.02 5.55 -8.40
C TYR A 267 -0.67 5.87 -9.04
N MET A 268 -0.65 6.33 -10.28
CA MET A 268 0.58 6.75 -10.95
C MET A 268 1.24 7.94 -10.23
N GLU A 269 0.46 8.94 -9.84
CA GLU A 269 0.96 10.11 -9.10
C GLU A 269 1.69 9.71 -7.80
N LEU A 270 1.15 8.72 -7.08
CA LEU A 270 1.64 8.33 -5.76
C LEU A 270 2.70 7.22 -5.79
N LEU A 271 2.67 6.34 -6.78
CA LEU A 271 3.43 5.09 -6.77
C LEU A 271 4.43 4.96 -7.93
N SER A 272 4.26 5.71 -9.04
CA SER A 272 5.15 5.58 -10.20
C SER A 272 6.50 6.27 -9.94
N SER A 273 7.57 5.69 -10.50
CA SER A 273 8.90 6.30 -10.58
C SER A 273 9.04 7.27 -11.75
N LYS A 274 8.02 7.40 -12.60
CA LYS A 274 8.01 8.36 -13.70
C LYS A 274 8.02 9.78 -13.20
N SER A 275 8.66 10.69 -13.94
CA SER A 275 8.65 12.13 -13.64
C SER A 275 7.25 12.74 -13.83
N ASN A 276 7.05 13.95 -13.31
CA ASN A 276 5.83 14.71 -13.54
C ASN A 276 5.57 14.93 -15.04
N GLU A 277 6.62 15.20 -15.81
CA GLU A 277 6.56 15.42 -17.25
C GLU A 277 6.10 14.15 -17.98
N GLU A 278 6.64 12.97 -17.63
CA GLU A 278 6.25 11.69 -18.22
C GLU A 278 4.78 11.33 -17.92
N ILE A 279 4.32 11.56 -16.69
CA ILE A 279 2.92 11.31 -16.31
C ILE A 279 1.99 12.28 -17.05
N ALA A 280 2.38 13.56 -17.18
CA ALA A 280 1.62 14.55 -17.93
C ALA A 280 1.53 14.18 -19.42
N ALA A 281 2.64 13.72 -20.02
CA ALA A 281 2.65 13.28 -21.41
C ALA A 281 1.67 12.10 -21.64
N LEU A 282 1.66 11.09 -20.77
CA LEU A 282 0.72 9.97 -20.84
C LEU A 282 -0.75 10.44 -20.73
N ARG A 283 -1.02 11.46 -19.90
CA ARG A 283 -2.38 12.05 -19.79
C ARG A 283 -2.80 12.74 -21.11
N GLU A 284 -1.91 13.54 -21.71
CA GLU A 284 -2.20 14.20 -22.98
C GLU A 284 -2.38 13.21 -24.11
N GLU A 285 -1.53 12.18 -24.20
CA GLU A 285 -1.70 11.08 -25.17
C GLU A 285 -3.05 10.39 -25.01
N THR A 286 -3.49 10.17 -23.78
CA THR A 286 -4.82 9.56 -23.49
C THR A 286 -5.96 10.50 -23.91
N ARG A 287 -5.85 11.79 -23.69
CA ARG A 287 -6.80 12.78 -24.18
C ARG A 287 -6.85 12.85 -25.72
N ALA A 288 -5.69 12.61 -26.36
CA ALA A 288 -5.56 12.53 -27.81
C ALA A 288 -6.04 11.20 -28.42
N GLY A 289 -6.54 10.25 -27.60
CA GLY A 289 -7.14 9.00 -28.09
C GLY A 289 -6.34 7.74 -27.79
N ARG A 290 -5.21 7.82 -27.08
CA ARG A 290 -4.50 6.61 -26.61
C ARG A 290 -5.40 5.80 -25.67
N ASN A 291 -5.43 4.48 -25.86
CA ASN A 291 -6.24 3.61 -25.01
C ASN A 291 -5.73 3.60 -23.57
N ILE A 292 -6.59 3.94 -22.61
CA ILE A 292 -6.27 3.92 -21.18
C ILE A 292 -5.79 2.55 -20.68
N VAL A 293 -6.23 1.46 -21.31
CA VAL A 293 -5.77 0.10 -21.00
C VAL A 293 -4.25 -0.06 -21.21
N GLU A 294 -3.68 0.64 -22.21
CA GLU A 294 -2.22 0.64 -22.43
C GLU A 294 -1.50 1.38 -21.31
N VAL A 295 -2.03 2.51 -20.85
CA VAL A 295 -1.47 3.27 -19.73
C VAL A 295 -1.51 2.45 -18.44
N LYS A 296 -2.64 1.76 -18.18
CA LYS A 296 -2.73 0.81 -17.05
C LYS A 296 -1.71 -0.30 -17.17
N ALA A 297 -1.48 -0.85 -18.37
CA ALA A 297 -0.48 -1.89 -18.60
C ALA A 297 0.95 -1.40 -18.34
N ILE A 298 1.28 -0.16 -18.75
CA ILE A 298 2.57 0.47 -18.45
C ILE A 298 2.78 0.56 -16.94
N PHE A 299 1.80 1.10 -16.22
CA PHE A 299 1.88 1.24 -14.77
C PHE A 299 1.91 -0.12 -14.05
N ALA A 300 1.04 -1.04 -14.42
CA ALA A 300 1.00 -2.38 -13.81
C ALA A 300 2.31 -3.14 -14.04
N LYS A 301 2.90 -3.05 -15.24
CA LYS A 301 4.22 -3.62 -15.55
C LYS A 301 5.30 -2.98 -14.67
N GLU A 302 5.31 -1.66 -14.50
CA GLU A 302 6.25 -0.97 -13.62
C GLU A 302 6.17 -1.49 -12.17
N ILE A 303 4.96 -1.60 -11.62
CA ILE A 303 4.76 -2.07 -10.24
C ILE A 303 5.16 -3.54 -10.09
N VAL A 304 4.76 -4.43 -11.01
CA VAL A 304 5.17 -5.84 -10.96
C VAL A 304 6.68 -5.99 -11.10
N THR A 305 7.33 -5.24 -11.99
CA THR A 305 8.79 -5.25 -12.12
C THR A 305 9.49 -4.85 -10.84
N ARG A 306 8.96 -3.86 -10.11
CA ARG A 306 9.52 -3.38 -8.84
C ARG A 306 9.51 -4.44 -7.74
N PHE A 307 8.43 -5.19 -7.63
CA PHE A 307 8.25 -6.17 -6.55
C PHE A 307 8.74 -7.57 -6.90
N HIS A 308 8.88 -7.86 -8.19
CA HIS A 308 9.39 -9.13 -8.72
C HIS A 308 10.59 -8.86 -9.64
N ASP A 309 10.40 -8.96 -10.96
CA ASP A 309 11.39 -8.61 -11.99
C ASP A 309 10.70 -8.31 -13.32
N ALA A 310 11.50 -7.90 -14.32
CA ALA A 310 10.99 -7.55 -15.64
C ALA A 310 10.43 -8.77 -16.39
N ALA A 311 11.03 -9.94 -16.22
CA ALA A 311 10.60 -11.17 -16.90
C ALA A 311 9.23 -11.63 -16.36
N ALA A 312 9.04 -11.60 -15.05
CA ALA A 312 7.76 -11.91 -14.40
C ALA A 312 6.65 -10.93 -14.82
N ALA A 313 6.98 -9.63 -14.95
CA ALA A 313 6.05 -8.61 -15.41
C ALA A 313 5.63 -8.82 -16.87
N ASP A 314 6.57 -9.16 -17.76
CA ASP A 314 6.29 -9.44 -19.17
C ASP A 314 5.45 -10.72 -19.32
N ALA A 315 5.79 -11.78 -18.60
CA ALA A 315 5.01 -13.02 -18.58
C ALA A 315 3.56 -12.81 -18.08
N ALA A 316 3.40 -12.01 -17.02
CA ALA A 316 2.08 -11.66 -16.49
C ALA A 316 1.25 -10.86 -17.50
N LEU A 317 1.87 -9.92 -18.21
CA LEU A 317 1.18 -9.10 -19.22
C LEU A 317 0.79 -9.95 -20.45
N GLU A 318 1.66 -10.82 -20.91
CA GLU A 318 1.38 -11.70 -22.04
C GLU A 318 0.27 -12.71 -21.69
N ARG A 319 0.33 -13.31 -20.51
CA ARG A 319 -0.74 -14.16 -20.00
C ARG A 319 -2.10 -13.44 -19.98
N ARG A 320 -2.12 -12.16 -19.52
CA ARG A 320 -3.35 -11.37 -19.57
C ARG A 320 -3.86 -11.15 -20.98
N ARG A 321 -2.95 -10.85 -21.96
CA ARG A 321 -3.32 -10.67 -23.36
C ARG A 321 -3.90 -11.94 -23.95
N SER A 322 -3.27 -13.09 -23.70
CA SER A 322 -3.74 -14.40 -24.13
C SER A 322 -5.14 -14.71 -23.59
N VAL A 323 -5.36 -14.53 -22.28
CA VAL A 323 -6.66 -14.72 -21.65
C VAL A 323 -7.72 -13.75 -22.22
N ALA A 324 -7.37 -12.51 -22.50
CA ALA A 324 -8.28 -11.52 -23.09
C ALA A 324 -8.65 -11.89 -24.54
N ALA A 325 -7.70 -12.44 -25.30
CA ALA A 325 -7.93 -12.95 -26.66
C ALA A 325 -8.73 -14.27 -26.69
N GLY A 326 -9.07 -14.84 -25.54
CA GLY A 326 -9.81 -16.11 -25.45
C GLY A 326 -8.95 -17.33 -25.18
N GLY A 327 -7.66 -17.14 -25.00
CA GLY A 327 -6.71 -18.20 -24.63
C GLY A 327 -6.98 -18.77 -23.24
N VAL A 328 -6.49 -19.97 -23.04
CA VAL A 328 -6.56 -20.72 -21.78
C VAL A 328 -5.27 -20.44 -21.00
N PRO A 329 -5.31 -20.07 -19.72
CA PRO A 329 -4.11 -19.92 -18.89
C PRO A 329 -3.33 -21.23 -18.78
N ASP A 330 -1.99 -21.16 -18.73
CA ASP A 330 -1.13 -22.38 -18.66
C ASP A 330 -1.16 -23.02 -17.26
N ASP A 331 -1.45 -22.25 -16.20
CA ASP A 331 -1.47 -22.71 -14.80
C ASP A 331 -2.90 -22.66 -14.26
N ILE A 332 -3.71 -23.57 -14.70
CA ILE A 332 -5.09 -23.71 -14.22
C ILE A 332 -5.11 -24.60 -13.00
N GLU A 333 -5.72 -24.10 -11.91
CA GLU A 333 -5.91 -24.87 -10.69
C GLU A 333 -6.71 -26.14 -10.96
N GLU A 334 -6.22 -27.26 -10.45
CA GLU A 334 -6.95 -28.51 -10.47
C GLU A 334 -7.81 -28.64 -9.21
N ILE A 335 -9.12 -28.71 -9.40
CA ILE A 335 -10.09 -28.80 -8.32
C ILE A 335 -10.78 -30.17 -8.39
N LYS A 336 -10.62 -30.94 -7.34
CA LYS A 336 -11.31 -32.23 -7.20
C LYS A 336 -12.69 -32.02 -6.60
N VAL A 337 -13.72 -32.52 -7.28
CA VAL A 337 -15.10 -32.48 -6.81
C VAL A 337 -15.63 -33.90 -6.64
N ALA A 338 -16.19 -34.20 -5.49
CA ALA A 338 -16.74 -35.51 -5.20
C ALA A 338 -18.09 -35.72 -5.91
N ALA A 339 -18.24 -36.87 -6.58
CA ALA A 339 -19.52 -37.31 -7.16
C ALA A 339 -20.07 -38.47 -6.32
N GLU A 340 -21.34 -38.37 -5.94
CA GLU A 340 -22.06 -39.45 -5.23
C GLU A 340 -22.53 -40.57 -6.18
N ALA A 341 -22.45 -40.36 -7.49
CA ALA A 341 -22.86 -41.26 -8.57
C ALA A 341 -21.78 -41.29 -9.67
N GLU A 342 -22.02 -42.08 -10.74
CA GLU A 342 -21.12 -42.16 -11.91
C GLU A 342 -20.96 -40.85 -12.69
N SER A 343 -21.82 -39.87 -12.40
CA SER A 343 -21.76 -38.55 -13.02
C SER A 343 -22.24 -37.45 -12.07
N LEU A 344 -21.73 -36.23 -12.25
CA LEU A 344 -22.08 -35.05 -11.46
C LEU A 344 -22.70 -33.99 -12.38
N TRP A 345 -23.84 -33.44 -12.00
CA TRP A 345 -24.47 -32.33 -12.73
C TRP A 345 -23.59 -31.08 -12.74
N ILE A 346 -23.37 -30.50 -13.93
CA ILE A 346 -22.42 -29.41 -14.12
C ILE A 346 -22.68 -28.22 -13.18
N ALA A 347 -23.93 -27.79 -12.99
CA ALA A 347 -24.22 -26.66 -12.12
C ALA A 347 -23.85 -26.93 -10.65
N LYS A 348 -23.99 -28.19 -10.18
CA LYS A 348 -23.54 -28.63 -8.85
C LYS A 348 -22.00 -28.71 -8.79
N ALA A 349 -21.36 -29.21 -9.84
CA ALA A 349 -19.90 -29.27 -9.93
C ALA A 349 -19.25 -27.89 -9.85
N LEU A 350 -19.79 -26.90 -10.58
CA LEU A 350 -19.32 -25.51 -10.53
C LEU A 350 -19.44 -24.88 -9.14
N SER A 351 -20.54 -25.19 -8.43
CA SER A 351 -20.75 -24.70 -7.05
C SER A 351 -19.82 -25.36 -6.06
N LEU A 352 -19.62 -26.69 -6.14
CA LEU A 352 -18.69 -27.44 -5.28
C LEU A 352 -17.24 -27.01 -5.50
N ALA A 353 -16.88 -26.66 -6.73
CA ALA A 353 -15.57 -26.13 -7.10
C ALA A 353 -15.36 -24.67 -6.69
N GLY A 354 -16.34 -23.98 -6.10
CA GLY A 354 -16.21 -22.55 -5.75
C GLY A 354 -16.13 -21.59 -6.94
N LEU A 355 -16.39 -22.07 -8.15
CA LEU A 355 -16.38 -21.26 -9.37
C LEU A 355 -17.59 -20.32 -9.44
N VAL A 356 -18.68 -20.72 -8.82
CA VAL A 356 -19.92 -19.94 -8.64
C VAL A 356 -20.38 -19.99 -7.18
N LYS A 357 -21.18 -19.02 -6.75
CA LYS A 357 -21.66 -18.92 -5.36
C LYS A 357 -22.75 -19.95 -5.01
N SER A 358 -23.47 -20.44 -6.03
CA SER A 358 -24.55 -21.41 -5.84
C SER A 358 -24.84 -22.17 -7.14
N THR A 359 -25.50 -23.31 -7.00
CA THR A 359 -26.00 -24.12 -8.14
C THR A 359 -26.93 -23.32 -9.06
N ASN A 360 -27.78 -22.44 -8.50
CA ASN A 360 -28.65 -21.58 -9.29
C ASN A 360 -27.88 -20.56 -10.13
N GLU A 361 -26.80 -20.02 -9.61
CA GLU A 361 -25.91 -19.15 -10.39
C GLU A 361 -25.23 -19.94 -11.51
N GLY A 362 -24.73 -21.13 -11.22
CA GLY A 362 -24.18 -22.05 -12.22
C GLY A 362 -25.15 -22.31 -13.36
N LEU A 363 -26.38 -22.65 -13.04
CA LEU A 363 -27.43 -22.89 -14.04
C LEU A 363 -27.73 -21.66 -14.89
N ARG A 364 -27.79 -20.47 -14.27
CA ARG A 364 -28.00 -19.21 -15.00
C ARG A 364 -26.85 -18.93 -15.98
N LEU A 365 -25.63 -19.22 -15.61
CA LEU A 365 -24.45 -19.03 -16.47
C LEU A 365 -24.42 -20.06 -17.61
N VAL A 366 -24.86 -21.29 -17.41
CA VAL A 366 -25.05 -22.27 -18.48
C VAL A 366 -26.11 -21.77 -19.48
N LYS A 367 -27.27 -21.33 -19.00
CA LYS A 367 -28.34 -20.76 -19.84
C LYS A 367 -27.87 -19.59 -20.70
N SER A 368 -27.02 -18.75 -20.16
CA SER A 368 -26.49 -17.58 -20.88
C SER A 368 -25.30 -17.91 -21.81
N GLY A 369 -24.88 -19.18 -21.92
CA GLY A 369 -23.74 -19.60 -22.73
C GLY A 369 -22.38 -19.13 -22.17
N ALA A 370 -22.33 -18.81 -20.89
CA ALA A 370 -21.12 -18.33 -20.20
C ALA A 370 -20.28 -19.45 -19.57
N VAL A 371 -20.66 -20.71 -19.77
CA VAL A 371 -19.91 -21.89 -19.32
C VAL A 371 -19.36 -22.66 -20.51
N HIS A 372 -18.10 -23.02 -20.48
CA HIS A 372 -17.43 -23.83 -21.49
C HIS A 372 -16.79 -25.04 -20.84
N LEU A 373 -16.85 -26.19 -21.48
CA LEU A 373 -16.15 -27.43 -21.16
C LEU A 373 -15.22 -27.77 -22.32
N ASP A 374 -13.95 -27.97 -22.05
CA ASP A 374 -12.90 -28.36 -23.02
C ASP A 374 -12.92 -27.47 -24.29
N GLY A 375 -13.27 -26.17 -24.12
CA GLY A 375 -13.36 -25.16 -25.18
C GLY A 375 -14.76 -24.99 -25.78
N GLU A 376 -15.67 -25.93 -25.59
CA GLU A 376 -17.02 -25.86 -26.15
C GLU A 376 -18.06 -25.25 -25.22
N VAL A 377 -18.99 -24.47 -25.77
CA VAL A 377 -20.07 -23.84 -24.98
C VAL A 377 -21.05 -24.90 -24.50
N VAL A 378 -21.24 -24.97 -23.19
CA VAL A 378 -22.30 -25.83 -22.60
C VAL A 378 -23.65 -25.16 -22.80
N ARG A 379 -24.53 -25.81 -23.55
CA ARG A 379 -25.89 -25.36 -23.78
C ARG A 379 -26.93 -26.23 -23.07
N ASP A 380 -26.56 -27.46 -22.74
CA ASP A 380 -27.45 -28.39 -22.03
C ASP A 380 -27.45 -28.08 -20.55
N GLU A 381 -28.59 -27.64 -20.03
CA GLU A 381 -28.79 -27.36 -18.61
C GLU A 381 -28.66 -28.61 -17.72
N GLN A 382 -28.86 -29.78 -18.29
CA GLN A 382 -28.77 -31.09 -17.62
C GLN A 382 -27.39 -31.76 -17.82
N GLN A 383 -26.45 -31.06 -18.46
CA GLN A 383 -25.10 -31.59 -18.72
C GLN A 383 -24.51 -32.22 -17.48
N LYS A 384 -24.05 -33.48 -17.62
CA LYS A 384 -23.36 -34.23 -16.57
C LYS A 384 -21.91 -34.40 -16.90
N LEU A 385 -21.07 -34.34 -15.86
CA LEU A 385 -19.63 -34.62 -15.88
C LEU A 385 -19.38 -36.05 -15.38
N GLU A 386 -18.67 -36.84 -16.16
CA GLU A 386 -18.37 -38.24 -15.83
C GLU A 386 -17.33 -38.36 -14.73
N ARG A 387 -17.52 -39.32 -13.84
CA ARG A 387 -16.57 -39.64 -12.78
C ARG A 387 -15.26 -40.17 -13.37
N GLY A 388 -14.12 -39.80 -12.77
CA GLY A 388 -12.78 -40.19 -13.23
C GLY A 388 -12.24 -39.34 -14.40
N ARG A 389 -13.01 -38.41 -14.94
CA ARG A 389 -12.60 -37.55 -16.05
C ARG A 389 -12.17 -36.16 -15.57
N ARG A 390 -11.19 -35.58 -16.27
CA ARG A 390 -10.70 -34.22 -16.09
C ARG A 390 -11.29 -33.32 -17.18
N TYR A 391 -11.85 -32.19 -16.78
CA TYR A 391 -12.48 -31.23 -17.68
C TYR A 391 -11.81 -29.86 -17.51
N LEU A 392 -11.48 -29.19 -18.62
CA LEU A 392 -11.15 -27.78 -18.59
C LEU A 392 -12.44 -26.96 -18.57
N VAL A 393 -12.69 -26.28 -17.48
CA VAL A 393 -13.89 -25.46 -17.29
C VAL A 393 -13.56 -24.00 -17.37
N ARG A 394 -14.33 -23.25 -18.16
CA ARG A 394 -14.33 -21.79 -18.20
C ARG A 394 -15.68 -21.26 -17.80
N VAL A 395 -15.74 -20.34 -16.82
CA VAL A 395 -16.98 -19.75 -16.29
C VAL A 395 -16.91 -18.23 -16.39
N GLY A 396 -17.94 -17.62 -16.95
CA GLY A 396 -18.10 -16.17 -17.09
C GLY A 396 -17.72 -15.61 -18.46
N SER A 397 -18.34 -14.47 -18.83
CA SER A 397 -18.11 -13.78 -20.10
C SER A 397 -17.05 -12.66 -19.99
N LYS A 398 -17.14 -11.81 -18.97
CA LYS A 398 -16.20 -10.69 -18.72
C LYS A 398 -15.10 -11.08 -17.71
N ASN A 399 -15.48 -11.62 -16.56
CA ASN A 399 -14.54 -12.12 -15.55
C ASN A 399 -14.46 -13.64 -15.68
N ARG A 400 -13.61 -14.13 -16.60
CA ARG A 400 -13.45 -15.55 -16.88
C ARG A 400 -12.65 -16.23 -15.76
N LYS A 401 -13.27 -17.24 -15.12
CA LYS A 401 -12.59 -18.17 -14.23
C LYS A 401 -12.30 -19.44 -14.99
N PHE A 402 -11.13 -20.01 -14.75
CA PHE A 402 -10.71 -21.29 -15.33
C PHE A 402 -10.38 -22.26 -14.21
N ALA A 403 -10.73 -23.53 -14.38
CA ALA A 403 -10.31 -24.62 -13.50
C ALA A 403 -10.25 -25.94 -14.28
N HIS A 404 -9.35 -26.81 -13.89
CA HIS A 404 -9.42 -28.21 -14.24
C HIS A 404 -10.27 -28.91 -13.19
N LEU A 405 -11.48 -29.33 -13.55
CA LEU A 405 -12.33 -30.11 -12.67
C LEU A 405 -12.04 -31.60 -12.84
N VAL A 406 -11.67 -32.26 -11.75
CA VAL A 406 -11.54 -33.71 -11.68
C VAL A 406 -12.72 -34.24 -10.86
N VAL A 407 -13.59 -34.99 -11.49
CA VAL A 407 -14.75 -35.60 -10.83
C VAL A 407 -14.32 -36.92 -10.20
N GLY A 408 -14.29 -36.98 -8.87
CA GLY A 408 -13.80 -38.14 -8.09
C GLY A 408 -14.87 -38.97 -7.42
#